data_36ba2eef773928262a51a789499d2388
#
_entry.id   36ba2eef773928262a51a789499d2388
#
_cell.length_a   1.000
_cell.length_b   1.000
_cell.length_c   1.000
_cell.angle_alpha   90.00
_cell.angle_beta   90.00
_cell.angle_gamma   90.00
#
_symmetry.space_group_name_H-M   'P 1'
#
loop_
_entity.id
_entity.type
_entity.pdbx_description
1 polymer ?
#
loop_
_entity_poly.entity_id
_entity_poly.type
_entity_poly.pdbx_seq_one_letter_code
_entity_poly.pdbx_strand_id
1 'polypeptide(L)'
;KSVLMNTIIGLKAPDGGQVRVLGQDIQRASRRKWSAIERRWGVLFQQGALFSNLTVRENVETPMFEHTDFSRKQAAELADLKIALVGLPAEAGALKPSELSGGMRKRAGLARALALDPELLFLDEPTAGLDPIGAAAFDSLIKDLSDSLDLTVFMITHDLDSLYAITDRVAVLADKQVVAVAPVQELETSDHPWIREYFLGPRGRAGAKA
;
A
#
# COMPACT_ATOMS: atom_id res chain seq x y z
N LYS A 1 9.91 -4.77 9.29
CA LYS A 1 9.32 -3.85 8.31
C LYS A 1 7.85 -3.57 8.67
N SER A 2 6.99 -4.57 8.74
CA SER A 2 5.56 -4.40 9.06
C SER A 2 5.32 -3.75 10.43
N VAL A 3 6.19 -4.00 11.43
CA VAL A 3 6.13 -3.30 12.73
C VAL A 3 6.31 -1.79 12.57
N LEU A 4 7.23 -1.34 11.69
CA LEU A 4 7.42 0.08 11.41
C LEU A 4 6.16 0.69 10.80
N MET A 5 5.60 0.05 9.78
CA MET A 5 4.35 0.52 9.16
C MET A 5 3.20 0.56 10.17
N ASN A 6 3.00 -0.51 10.94
CA ASN A 6 1.97 -0.55 11.98
C ASN A 6 2.14 0.56 13.02
N THR A 7 3.37 0.95 13.31
CA THR A 7 3.64 2.10 14.19
C THR A 7 3.29 3.43 13.52
N ILE A 8 3.60 3.59 12.23
CA ILE A 8 3.30 4.81 11.46
C ILE A 8 1.78 5.00 11.32
N ILE A 9 1.04 3.93 11.03
CA ILE A 9 -0.43 3.99 10.89
C ILE A 9 -1.19 3.90 12.23
N GLY A 10 -0.47 3.88 13.37
CA GLY A 10 -1.07 3.93 14.70
C GLY A 10 -1.62 2.62 15.25
N LEU A 11 -1.42 1.50 14.55
CA LEU A 11 -1.83 0.16 15.05
C LEU A 11 -0.92 -0.37 16.16
N LYS A 12 0.26 0.20 16.30
CA LYS A 12 1.20 -0.11 17.38
C LYS A 12 1.78 1.17 17.97
N ALA A 13 1.78 1.29 19.29
CA ALA A 13 2.49 2.38 19.95
C ALA A 13 4.01 2.19 19.78
N PRO A 14 4.78 3.26 19.46
CA PRO A 14 6.22 3.18 19.46
C PRO A 14 6.76 3.10 20.90
N ASP A 15 7.88 2.43 21.10
CA ASP A 15 8.55 2.33 22.38
C ASP A 15 9.22 3.66 22.79
N GLY A 16 9.46 4.55 21.82
CA GLY A 16 10.03 5.88 22.03
C GLY A 16 10.13 6.67 20.71
N GLY A 17 10.59 7.91 20.81
CA GLY A 17 10.73 8.79 19.64
C GLY A 17 9.45 9.52 19.28
N GLN A 18 9.37 10.02 18.04
CA GLN A 18 8.24 10.77 17.52
C GLN A 18 7.90 10.29 16.11
N VAL A 19 6.61 10.13 15.83
CA VAL A 19 6.12 9.78 14.49
C VAL A 19 5.30 10.95 13.95
N ARG A 20 5.71 11.46 12.79
CA ARG A 20 4.97 12.51 12.06
C ARG A 20 4.52 11.98 10.71
N VAL A 21 3.23 12.14 10.41
CA VAL A 21 2.65 11.79 9.12
C VAL A 21 1.87 12.99 8.60
N LEU A 22 2.07 13.35 7.35
CA LEU A 22 1.45 14.54 6.72
C LEU A 22 1.64 15.80 7.58
N GLY A 23 2.84 15.96 8.18
CA GLY A 23 3.18 17.09 9.04
C GLY A 23 2.61 17.06 10.46
N GLN A 24 1.81 16.05 10.81
CA GLN A 24 1.16 15.95 12.11
C GLN A 24 1.85 14.91 13.01
N ASP A 25 2.04 15.24 14.29
CA ASP A 25 2.48 14.29 15.32
C ASP A 25 1.31 13.37 15.70
N ILE A 26 1.38 12.12 15.24
CA ILE A 26 0.28 11.16 15.41
C ILE A 26 0.14 10.68 16.86
N GLN A 27 1.19 10.70 17.66
CA GLN A 27 1.16 10.25 19.04
C GLN A 27 0.48 11.27 19.97
N ARG A 28 0.56 12.55 19.62
CA ARG A 28 -0.01 13.66 20.39
C ARG A 28 -1.33 14.17 19.80
N ALA A 29 -1.80 13.54 18.73
CA ALA A 29 -3.05 13.93 18.08
C ALA A 29 -4.24 13.61 18.99
N SER A 30 -5.14 14.58 19.19
CA SER A 30 -6.45 14.32 19.79
C SER A 30 -7.26 13.39 18.87
N ARG A 31 -8.26 12.69 19.40
CA ARG A 31 -9.12 11.79 18.62
C ARG A 31 -9.69 12.45 17.35
N ARG A 32 -10.10 13.72 17.45
CA ARG A 32 -10.60 14.49 16.29
C ARG A 32 -9.51 14.74 15.25
N LYS A 33 -8.29 15.10 15.68
CA LYS A 33 -7.14 15.29 14.77
C LYS A 33 -6.73 13.97 14.14
N TRP A 34 -6.72 12.89 14.92
CA TRP A 34 -6.39 11.56 14.44
C TRP A 34 -7.35 11.14 13.32
N SER A 35 -8.67 11.20 13.54
CA SER A 35 -9.67 10.87 12.51
C SER A 35 -9.53 11.75 11.25
N ALA A 36 -9.14 13.02 11.38
CA ALA A 36 -8.87 13.87 10.23
C ALA A 36 -7.62 13.45 9.44
N ILE A 37 -6.60 12.89 10.11
CA ILE A 37 -5.40 12.36 9.46
C ILE A 37 -5.71 11.03 8.78
N GLU A 38 -6.44 10.12 9.45
CA GLU A 38 -6.81 8.80 8.92
C GLU A 38 -7.55 8.88 7.57
N ARG A 39 -8.36 9.90 7.36
CA ARG A 39 -9.04 10.12 6.07
C ARG A 39 -8.11 10.42 4.91
N ARG A 40 -6.89 10.88 5.19
CA ARG A 40 -5.91 11.33 4.19
C ARG A 40 -4.94 10.22 3.79
N TRP A 41 -5.07 9.02 4.36
CA TRP A 41 -4.30 7.87 3.93
C TRP A 41 -5.15 6.64 3.70
N GLY A 42 -4.68 5.78 2.81
CA GLY A 42 -5.22 4.43 2.59
C GLY A 42 -4.20 3.38 2.99
N VAL A 43 -4.67 2.20 3.38
CA VAL A 43 -3.80 1.07 3.76
C VAL A 43 -4.22 -0.19 3.03
N LEU A 44 -3.28 -0.79 2.30
CA LEU A 44 -3.39 -2.14 1.74
C LEU A 44 -2.50 -3.09 2.53
N PHE A 45 -3.11 -3.96 3.31
CA PHE A 45 -2.42 -5.03 4.02
C PHE A 45 -2.10 -6.22 3.10
N GLN A 46 -1.11 -7.02 3.46
CA GLN A 46 -0.58 -8.13 2.67
C GLN A 46 -1.63 -9.07 2.07
N GLN A 47 -2.71 -9.37 2.80
CA GLN A 47 -3.81 -10.23 2.33
C GLN A 47 -5.06 -9.44 1.91
N GLY A 48 -4.95 -8.12 1.70
CA GLY A 48 -6.08 -7.24 1.39
C GLY A 48 -6.93 -6.87 2.61
N ALA A 49 -6.95 -7.68 3.67
CA ALA A 49 -7.70 -7.50 4.92
C ALA A 49 -9.19 -7.13 4.72
N LEU A 50 -9.83 -7.71 3.71
CA LEU A 50 -11.25 -7.50 3.42
C LEU A 50 -12.13 -8.16 4.49
N PHE A 51 -13.26 -7.54 4.80
CA PHE A 51 -14.30 -8.14 5.62
C PHE A 51 -14.94 -9.30 4.85
N SER A 52 -14.78 -10.51 5.35
CA SER A 52 -15.17 -11.75 4.66
C SER A 52 -16.67 -11.93 4.44
N ASN A 53 -17.49 -11.29 5.27
CA ASN A 53 -18.95 -11.32 5.22
C ASN A 53 -19.56 -10.24 4.30
N LEU A 54 -18.77 -9.26 3.87
CA LEU A 54 -19.18 -8.18 2.98
C LEU A 54 -18.76 -8.49 1.53
N THR A 55 -19.52 -7.97 0.58
CA THR A 55 -19.13 -7.95 -0.85
C THR A 55 -17.96 -7.00 -1.07
N VAL A 56 -17.35 -7.03 -2.26
CA VAL A 56 -16.29 -6.08 -2.65
C VAL A 56 -16.80 -4.65 -2.56
N ARG A 57 -18.00 -4.36 -3.11
CA ARG A 57 -18.60 -3.02 -3.04
C ARG A 57 -18.80 -2.58 -1.59
N GLU A 58 -19.39 -3.39 -0.75
CA GLU A 58 -19.62 -3.09 0.67
C GLU A 58 -18.29 -2.88 1.43
N ASN A 59 -17.23 -3.62 1.08
CA ASN A 59 -15.89 -3.38 1.62
C ASN A 59 -15.36 -1.99 1.25
N VAL A 60 -15.57 -1.53 0.01
CA VAL A 60 -15.14 -0.21 -0.46
C VAL A 60 -15.99 0.90 0.14
N GLU A 61 -17.29 0.67 0.36
CA GLU A 61 -18.20 1.62 0.98
C GLU A 61 -17.92 1.83 2.48
N THR A 62 -17.35 0.82 3.17
CA THR A 62 -17.14 0.87 4.63
C THR A 62 -16.42 2.15 5.09
N PRO A 63 -15.25 2.55 4.58
CA PRO A 63 -14.61 3.79 5.01
C PRO A 63 -15.41 5.05 4.64
N MET A 64 -16.23 5.00 3.58
CA MET A 64 -17.08 6.12 3.20
C MET A 64 -18.16 6.36 4.26
N PHE A 65 -18.83 5.31 4.73
CA PHE A 65 -19.86 5.43 5.79
C PHE A 65 -19.26 5.80 7.16
N GLU A 66 -18.02 5.40 7.41
CA GLU A 66 -17.36 5.73 8.68
C GLU A 66 -16.91 7.20 8.74
N HIS A 67 -16.50 7.76 7.60
CA HIS A 67 -15.79 9.03 7.56
C HIS A 67 -16.52 10.15 6.81
N THR A 68 -17.64 9.89 6.18
CA THR A 68 -18.41 10.88 5.40
C THR A 68 -19.91 10.75 5.66
N ASP A 69 -20.67 11.77 5.26
CA ASP A 69 -22.13 11.77 5.31
C ASP A 69 -22.77 11.35 3.97
N PHE A 70 -22.07 10.53 3.17
CA PHE A 70 -22.60 10.06 1.89
C PHE A 70 -23.87 9.23 2.06
N SER A 71 -24.85 9.49 1.21
CA SER A 71 -26.00 8.61 1.07
C SER A 71 -25.56 7.24 0.50
N ARG A 72 -26.37 6.21 0.73
CA ARG A 72 -26.10 4.86 0.18
C ARG A 72 -25.90 4.87 -1.34
N LYS A 73 -26.66 5.70 -2.05
CA LYS A 73 -26.53 5.82 -3.50
C LYS A 73 -25.17 6.42 -3.90
N GLN A 74 -24.75 7.51 -3.24
CA GLN A 74 -23.45 8.14 -3.51
C GLN A 74 -22.30 7.21 -3.19
N ALA A 75 -22.35 6.53 -2.04
CA ALA A 75 -21.30 5.57 -1.66
C ALA A 75 -21.19 4.42 -2.67
N ALA A 76 -22.34 3.87 -3.15
CA ALA A 76 -22.35 2.81 -4.14
C ALA A 76 -21.76 3.25 -5.50
N GLU A 77 -22.14 4.42 -5.99
CA GLU A 77 -21.60 4.98 -7.25
C GLU A 77 -20.08 5.22 -7.15
N LEU A 78 -19.59 5.77 -6.02
CA LEU A 78 -18.18 5.98 -5.78
C LEU A 78 -17.43 4.64 -5.61
N ALA A 79 -18.02 3.66 -4.93
CA ALA A 79 -17.42 2.35 -4.78
C ALA A 79 -17.25 1.65 -6.14
N ASP A 80 -18.25 1.71 -7.01
CA ASP A 80 -18.17 1.18 -8.36
C ASP A 80 -17.06 1.86 -9.18
N LEU A 81 -16.89 3.18 -9.04
CA LEU A 81 -15.79 3.91 -9.65
C LEU A 81 -14.42 3.42 -9.14
N LYS A 82 -14.28 3.22 -7.81
CA LYS A 82 -13.01 2.71 -7.22
C LYS A 82 -12.73 1.28 -7.66
N ILE A 83 -13.74 0.42 -7.80
CA ILE A 83 -13.63 -0.95 -8.31
C ILE A 83 -13.14 -0.93 -9.76
N ALA A 84 -13.70 -0.07 -10.60
CA ALA A 84 -13.25 0.09 -11.98
C ALA A 84 -11.83 0.66 -12.07
N LEU A 85 -11.50 1.63 -11.22
CA LEU A 85 -10.19 2.30 -11.19
C LEU A 85 -9.03 1.31 -10.92
N VAL A 86 -9.27 0.27 -10.13
CA VAL A 86 -8.27 -0.79 -9.88
C VAL A 86 -8.31 -1.92 -10.91
N GLY A 87 -9.06 -1.77 -12.00
CA GLY A 87 -9.16 -2.73 -13.09
C GLY A 87 -9.91 -4.01 -12.72
N LEU A 88 -10.86 -3.94 -11.78
CA LEU A 88 -11.80 -5.03 -11.55
C LEU A 88 -13.04 -4.85 -12.44
N PRO A 89 -13.63 -5.95 -12.96
CA PRO A 89 -14.88 -5.88 -13.71
C PRO A 89 -16.04 -5.50 -12.78
N ALA A 90 -17.08 -4.89 -13.31
CA ALA A 90 -18.21 -4.38 -12.53
C ALA A 90 -18.90 -5.47 -11.68
N GLU A 91 -18.95 -6.70 -12.22
CA GLU A 91 -19.55 -7.86 -11.56
C GLU A 91 -18.81 -8.25 -10.28
N ALA A 92 -17.52 -7.93 -10.18
CA ALA A 92 -16.72 -8.20 -8.98
C ALA A 92 -17.26 -7.44 -7.76
N GLY A 93 -17.96 -6.33 -7.95
CA GLY A 93 -18.59 -5.57 -6.88
C GLY A 93 -19.57 -6.37 -6.03
N ALA A 94 -20.25 -7.36 -6.63
CA ALA A 94 -21.23 -8.22 -5.95
C ALA A 94 -20.61 -9.46 -5.31
N LEU A 95 -19.34 -9.79 -5.60
CA LEU A 95 -18.67 -10.99 -5.08
C LEU A 95 -18.15 -10.77 -3.65
N LYS A 96 -18.07 -11.86 -2.90
CA LYS A 96 -17.41 -11.88 -1.59
C LYS A 96 -15.92 -12.19 -1.73
N PRO A 97 -15.07 -11.83 -0.76
CA PRO A 97 -13.64 -12.12 -0.80
C PRO A 97 -13.26 -13.58 -1.04
N SER A 98 -14.10 -14.52 -0.61
CA SER A 98 -13.89 -15.97 -0.84
C SER A 98 -14.06 -16.40 -2.30
N GLU A 99 -14.74 -15.59 -3.11
CA GLU A 99 -15.02 -15.86 -4.52
C GLU A 99 -13.99 -15.24 -5.46
N LEU A 100 -13.03 -14.46 -4.89
CA LEU A 100 -12.02 -13.74 -5.64
C LEU A 100 -10.72 -14.55 -5.79
N SER A 101 -10.03 -14.39 -6.91
CA SER A 101 -8.63 -14.81 -7.03
C SER A 101 -7.73 -13.98 -6.09
N GLY A 102 -6.48 -14.43 -5.88
CA GLY A 102 -5.50 -13.67 -5.08
C GLY A 102 -5.28 -12.26 -5.58
N GLY A 103 -5.11 -12.09 -6.89
CA GLY A 103 -4.95 -10.79 -7.53
C GLY A 103 -6.20 -9.90 -7.42
N MET A 104 -7.39 -10.48 -7.62
CA MET A 104 -8.64 -9.73 -7.43
C MET A 104 -8.83 -9.26 -5.98
N ARG A 105 -8.48 -10.09 -4.99
CA ARG A 105 -8.52 -9.68 -3.57
C ARG A 105 -7.62 -8.49 -3.27
N LYS A 106 -6.41 -8.48 -3.83
CA LYS A 106 -5.48 -7.35 -3.68
C LYS A 106 -6.03 -6.09 -4.33
N ARG A 107 -6.56 -6.19 -5.55
CA ARG A 107 -7.22 -5.07 -6.23
C ARG A 107 -8.44 -4.54 -5.45
N ALA A 108 -9.28 -5.41 -4.90
CA ALA A 108 -10.39 -5.02 -4.04
C ALA A 108 -9.93 -4.32 -2.75
N GLY A 109 -8.86 -4.82 -2.12
CA GLY A 109 -8.22 -4.16 -0.99
C GLY A 109 -7.66 -2.78 -1.34
N LEU A 110 -7.09 -2.64 -2.54
CA LEU A 110 -6.61 -1.36 -3.06
C LEU A 110 -7.77 -0.39 -3.33
N ALA A 111 -8.87 -0.86 -3.93
CA ALA A 111 -10.07 -0.05 -4.13
C ALA A 111 -10.60 0.52 -2.81
N ARG A 112 -10.63 -0.31 -1.75
CA ARG A 112 -11.01 0.14 -0.40
C ARG A 112 -10.02 1.15 0.16
N ALA A 113 -8.71 0.94 -0.02
CA ALA A 113 -7.69 1.88 0.43
C ALA A 113 -7.80 3.24 -0.26
N LEU A 114 -8.30 3.27 -1.49
CA LEU A 114 -8.54 4.48 -2.29
C LEU A 114 -9.92 5.12 -2.07
N ALA A 115 -10.77 4.56 -1.21
CA ALA A 115 -12.17 4.94 -1.07
C ALA A 115 -12.40 6.42 -0.71
N LEU A 116 -11.47 7.04 0.02
CA LEU A 116 -11.57 8.42 0.51
C LEU A 116 -10.63 9.38 -0.23
N ASP A 117 -10.14 9.02 -1.43
CA ASP A 117 -9.16 9.82 -2.18
C ASP A 117 -7.96 10.27 -1.32
N PRO A 118 -7.18 9.30 -0.78
CA PRO A 118 -6.08 9.61 0.11
C PRO A 118 -4.94 10.35 -0.60
N GLU A 119 -4.14 11.09 0.17
CA GLU A 119 -2.89 11.71 -0.29
C GLU A 119 -1.69 10.76 -0.13
N LEU A 120 -1.82 9.79 0.79
CA LEU A 120 -0.77 8.83 1.13
C LEU A 120 -1.32 7.40 1.13
N LEU A 121 -0.66 6.51 0.41
CA LEU A 121 -1.04 5.10 0.32
C LEU A 121 0.04 4.23 0.95
N PHE A 122 -0.32 3.47 1.97
CA PHE A 122 0.53 2.46 2.60
C PHE A 122 0.26 1.08 2.00
N LEU A 123 1.33 0.41 1.55
CA LEU A 123 1.25 -0.92 0.95
C LEU A 123 2.17 -1.89 1.71
N ASP A 124 1.62 -2.96 2.27
CA ASP A 124 2.39 -4.02 2.92
C ASP A 124 2.48 -5.25 2.02
N GLU A 125 3.65 -5.48 1.42
CA GLU A 125 3.94 -6.61 0.52
C GLU A 125 2.85 -6.77 -0.57
N PRO A 126 2.62 -5.74 -1.40
CA PRO A 126 1.45 -5.73 -2.29
C PRO A 126 1.47 -6.83 -3.34
N THR A 127 2.63 -7.23 -3.84
CA THR A 127 2.80 -8.28 -4.86
C THR A 127 2.96 -9.69 -4.28
N ALA A 128 3.12 -9.84 -2.95
CA ALA A 128 3.32 -11.15 -2.32
C ALA A 128 2.20 -12.14 -2.64
N GLY A 129 2.59 -13.33 -3.11
CA GLY A 129 1.65 -14.41 -3.47
C GLY A 129 0.98 -14.26 -4.83
N LEU A 130 1.37 -13.28 -5.64
CA LEU A 130 1.02 -13.20 -7.06
C LEU A 130 2.07 -13.95 -7.89
N ASP A 131 1.65 -14.44 -9.06
CA ASP A 131 2.59 -14.89 -10.08
C ASP A 131 3.35 -13.69 -10.68
N PRO A 132 4.48 -13.89 -11.37
CA PRO A 132 5.29 -12.78 -11.87
C PRO A 132 4.55 -11.81 -12.81
N ILE A 133 3.64 -12.33 -13.65
CA ILE A 133 2.86 -11.50 -14.57
C ILE A 133 1.85 -10.65 -13.78
N GLY A 134 1.17 -11.27 -12.82
CA GLY A 134 0.23 -10.59 -11.92
C GLY A 134 0.91 -9.56 -11.04
N ALA A 135 2.13 -9.82 -10.56
CA ALA A 135 2.94 -8.89 -9.78
C ALA A 135 3.31 -7.65 -10.63
N ALA A 136 3.87 -7.85 -11.82
CA ALA A 136 4.22 -6.76 -12.72
C ALA A 136 2.99 -5.91 -13.12
N ALA A 137 1.84 -6.56 -13.39
CA ALA A 137 0.60 -5.84 -13.69
C ALA A 137 0.04 -5.06 -12.48
N PHE A 138 0.31 -5.53 -11.25
CA PHE A 138 -0.08 -4.81 -10.04
C PHE A 138 0.85 -3.64 -9.75
N ASP A 139 2.15 -3.78 -9.97
CA ASP A 139 3.13 -2.69 -9.87
C ASP A 139 2.82 -1.58 -10.88
N SER A 140 2.56 -1.93 -12.15
CA SER A 140 2.13 -0.94 -13.16
C SER A 140 0.87 -0.19 -12.72
N LEU A 141 -0.13 -0.90 -12.18
CA LEU A 141 -1.35 -0.28 -11.66
C LEU A 141 -1.04 0.72 -10.53
N ILE A 142 -0.18 0.37 -9.58
CA ILE A 142 0.22 1.27 -8.47
C ILE A 142 0.90 2.52 -9.03
N LYS A 143 1.81 2.35 -9.99
CA LYS A 143 2.50 3.48 -10.62
C LYS A 143 1.53 4.40 -11.36
N ASP A 144 0.65 3.84 -12.20
CA ASP A 144 -0.35 4.60 -12.95
C ASP A 144 -1.29 5.39 -12.02
N LEU A 145 -1.70 4.78 -10.91
CA LEU A 145 -2.52 5.43 -9.88
C LEU A 145 -1.75 6.53 -9.14
N SER A 146 -0.48 6.29 -8.80
CA SER A 146 0.37 7.29 -8.15
C SER A 146 0.53 8.52 -9.05
N ASP A 147 0.85 8.30 -10.32
CA ASP A 147 1.08 9.38 -11.28
C ASP A 147 -0.24 10.14 -11.62
N SER A 148 -1.37 9.43 -11.74
CA SER A 148 -2.65 10.03 -12.15
C SER A 148 -3.39 10.74 -11.02
N LEU A 149 -3.20 10.30 -9.78
CA LEU A 149 -3.91 10.83 -8.60
C LEU A 149 -3.01 11.64 -7.67
N ASP A 150 -1.76 11.90 -8.07
CA ASP A 150 -0.75 12.62 -7.25
C ASP A 150 -0.57 11.98 -5.85
N LEU A 151 -0.51 10.62 -5.81
CA LEU A 151 -0.40 9.87 -4.56
C LEU A 151 1.05 9.76 -4.12
N THR A 152 1.30 10.00 -2.85
CA THR A 152 2.52 9.52 -2.21
C THR A 152 2.34 8.05 -1.81
N VAL A 153 3.22 7.16 -2.28
CA VAL A 153 3.17 5.73 -1.94
C VAL A 153 4.30 5.38 -0.98
N PHE A 154 3.93 4.80 0.17
CA PHE A 154 4.87 4.19 1.11
C PHE A 154 4.69 2.67 1.07
N MET A 155 5.64 1.98 0.44
CA MET A 155 5.55 0.53 0.23
C MET A 155 6.58 -0.22 1.08
N ILE A 156 6.14 -1.31 1.69
CA ILE A 156 7.02 -2.33 2.26
C ILE A 156 7.05 -3.50 1.31
N THR A 157 8.24 -3.85 0.84
CA THR A 157 8.44 -5.04 0.02
C THR A 157 9.83 -5.64 0.24
N HIS A 158 10.01 -6.87 -0.22
CA HIS A 158 11.29 -7.54 -0.39
C HIS A 158 11.45 -8.01 -1.85
N ASP A 159 10.55 -7.62 -2.72
CA ASP A 159 10.57 -7.93 -4.14
C ASP A 159 11.45 -6.91 -4.87
N LEU A 160 12.54 -7.40 -5.47
CA LEU A 160 13.48 -6.56 -6.20
C LEU A 160 12.85 -5.98 -7.47
N ASP A 161 12.04 -6.77 -8.18
CA ASP A 161 11.42 -6.31 -9.43
C ASP A 161 10.48 -5.13 -9.15
N SER A 162 9.68 -5.18 -8.08
CA SER A 162 8.88 -4.05 -7.63
C SER A 162 9.73 -2.83 -7.26
N LEU A 163 10.88 -3.04 -6.57
CA LEU A 163 11.77 -1.91 -6.22
C LEU A 163 12.29 -1.19 -7.45
N TYR A 164 12.73 -1.93 -8.48
CA TYR A 164 13.20 -1.32 -9.73
C TYR A 164 12.09 -0.67 -10.54
N ALA A 165 10.89 -1.27 -10.54
CA ALA A 165 9.80 -0.84 -11.41
C ALA A 165 9.11 0.45 -10.96
N ILE A 166 8.89 0.63 -9.65
CA ILE A 166 7.96 1.66 -9.17
C ILE A 166 8.47 2.52 -8.03
N THR A 167 9.73 2.37 -7.57
CA THR A 167 10.19 3.20 -6.46
C THR A 167 11.12 4.33 -6.90
N ASP A 168 10.91 5.53 -6.36
CA ASP A 168 11.82 6.66 -6.51
C ASP A 168 12.98 6.59 -5.53
N ARG A 169 12.72 6.12 -4.31
CA ARG A 169 13.71 5.98 -3.24
C ARG A 169 13.38 4.76 -2.38
N VAL A 170 14.44 4.08 -1.94
CA VAL A 170 14.34 2.90 -1.07
C VAL A 170 15.03 3.19 0.26
N ALA A 171 14.32 2.98 1.36
CA ALA A 171 14.89 2.96 2.71
C ALA A 171 15.26 1.53 3.09
N VAL A 172 16.55 1.27 3.28
CA VAL A 172 17.07 -0.04 3.66
C VAL A 172 17.10 -0.18 5.17
N LEU A 173 16.39 -1.18 5.69
CA LEU A 173 16.40 -1.53 7.12
C LEU A 173 17.32 -2.72 7.35
N ALA A 174 18.40 -2.49 8.08
CA ALA A 174 19.30 -3.51 8.61
C ALA A 174 19.63 -3.17 10.08
N ASP A 175 19.96 -4.17 10.87
CA ASP A 175 20.35 -4.03 12.28
C ASP A 175 19.40 -3.15 13.13
N LYS A 176 18.11 -3.24 12.86
CA LYS A 176 17.02 -2.45 13.47
C LYS A 176 17.10 -0.93 13.22
N GLN A 177 17.83 -0.51 12.22
CA GLN A 177 18.02 0.89 11.83
C GLN A 177 17.79 1.08 10.33
N VAL A 178 17.52 2.31 9.93
CA VAL A 178 17.58 2.71 8.52
C VAL A 178 19.05 3.00 8.21
N VAL A 179 19.69 2.12 7.43
CA VAL A 179 21.13 2.22 7.12
C VAL A 179 21.40 3.02 5.85
N ALA A 180 20.42 3.15 4.96
CA ALA A 180 20.52 3.96 3.76
C ALA A 180 19.11 4.40 3.28
N VAL A 181 19.04 5.54 2.60
CA VAL A 181 17.86 6.01 1.86
C VAL A 181 18.34 6.63 0.56
N ALA A 182 18.13 5.96 -0.56
CA ALA A 182 18.59 6.40 -1.87
C ALA A 182 17.75 5.75 -3.01
N PRO A 183 17.85 6.25 -4.25
CA PRO A 183 17.39 5.52 -5.43
C PRO A 183 18.08 4.15 -5.53
N VAL A 184 17.41 3.18 -6.19
CA VAL A 184 17.95 1.81 -6.32
C VAL A 184 19.34 1.80 -6.96
N GLN A 185 19.56 2.63 -7.98
CA GLN A 185 20.83 2.72 -8.71
C GLN A 185 22.01 3.15 -7.80
N GLU A 186 21.76 4.01 -6.83
CA GLU A 186 22.78 4.40 -5.84
C GLU A 186 23.02 3.28 -4.81
N LEU A 187 21.97 2.56 -4.41
CA LEU A 187 22.09 1.45 -3.47
C LEU A 187 22.91 0.29 -4.03
N GLU A 188 22.85 0.03 -5.33
CA GLU A 188 23.66 -1.00 -5.99
C GLU A 188 25.19 -0.74 -5.86
N THR A 189 25.58 0.52 -5.74
CA THR A 189 26.98 0.93 -5.59
C THR A 189 27.42 1.08 -4.12
N SER A 190 26.52 0.79 -3.17
CA SER A 190 26.79 0.92 -1.74
C SER A 190 27.84 -0.06 -1.25
N ASP A 191 28.74 0.43 -0.40
CA ASP A 191 29.76 -0.41 0.28
C ASP A 191 29.20 -1.18 1.50
N HIS A 192 27.94 -0.93 1.88
CA HIS A 192 27.34 -1.58 3.03
C HIS A 192 27.16 -3.09 2.75
N PRO A 193 27.72 -4.02 3.57
CA PRO A 193 27.78 -5.45 3.25
C PRO A 193 26.40 -6.07 2.98
N TRP A 194 25.40 -5.74 3.81
CA TRP A 194 24.05 -6.26 3.65
C TRP A 194 23.37 -5.75 2.35
N ILE A 195 23.58 -4.46 1.99
CA ILE A 195 23.02 -3.88 0.76
C ILE A 195 23.65 -4.55 -0.46
N ARG A 196 24.97 -4.72 -0.47
CA ARG A 196 25.66 -5.44 -1.56
C ARG A 196 25.17 -6.86 -1.73
N GLU A 197 25.01 -7.60 -0.63
CA GLU A 197 24.51 -8.96 -0.68
C GLU A 197 23.06 -9.02 -1.23
N TYR A 198 22.23 -8.06 -0.81
CA TYR A 198 20.83 -8.00 -1.25
C TYR A 198 20.68 -7.68 -2.74
N PHE A 199 21.37 -6.66 -3.25
CA PHE A 199 21.26 -6.24 -4.65
C PHE A 199 22.14 -7.04 -5.61
N LEU A 200 23.37 -7.39 -5.21
CA LEU A 200 24.34 -8.07 -6.07
C LEU A 200 24.47 -9.57 -5.82
N GLY A 201 23.76 -10.10 -4.84
CA GLY A 201 23.68 -11.53 -4.55
C GLY A 201 23.00 -12.34 -5.67
N PRO A 202 22.94 -13.68 -5.53
CA PRO A 202 22.40 -14.54 -6.58
C PRO A 202 20.96 -14.21 -7.04
N ARG A 203 20.14 -13.68 -6.13
CA ARG A 203 18.77 -13.24 -6.42
C ARG A 203 18.70 -11.83 -7.02
N GLY A 204 19.60 -10.92 -6.62
CA GLY A 204 19.69 -9.56 -7.17
C GLY A 204 20.07 -9.52 -8.65
N ARG A 205 20.96 -10.42 -9.10
CA ARG A 205 21.42 -10.48 -10.49
C ARG A 205 20.36 -10.93 -11.50
N ALA A 206 19.28 -11.58 -11.04
CA ALA A 206 18.20 -12.01 -11.93
C ALA A 206 17.32 -10.82 -12.37
N GLY A 207 17.09 -9.83 -11.51
CA GLY A 207 16.31 -8.64 -11.82
C GLY A 207 17.07 -7.59 -12.65
N ALA A 208 18.40 -7.49 -12.54
CA ALA A 208 19.21 -6.51 -13.26
C ALA A 208 19.44 -6.82 -14.76
N LYS A 209 18.85 -7.90 -15.30
CA LYS A 209 19.00 -8.33 -16.70
C LYS A 209 17.70 -8.24 -17.52
N ALA A 210 16.66 -7.68 -16.97
CA ALA A 210 15.43 -7.35 -17.66
C ALA A 210 15.36 -5.84 -17.93
#